data_722d90f1eff7b322fe59b9e952b3b24c
#
_entry.id   722d90f1eff7b322fe59b9e952b3b24c
#
_cell.length_a   1.000
_cell.length_b   1.000
_cell.length_c   1.000
_cell.angle_alpha   90.00
_cell.angle_beta   90.00
_cell.angle_gamma   90.00
#
_symmetry.space_group_name_H-M   'P 1'
#
loop_
_entity.id
_entity.type
_entity.pdbx_description
1 polymer ?
#
loop_
_entity_poly.entity_id
_entity_poly.type
_entity_poly.pdbx_seq_one_letter_code
_entity_poly.pdbx_strand_id
1 'polypeptide(L)'
;CSRNPDPEINPADALKVAPNALIATGRSDYPNQVNNVLCFPFIFRGALDVGATQINDEMKLACIHAIANLARQTSTAETVEAYQGEILKFGKEYLIPKPFDPRLLPNVAAAVAEAAMESGVASRPLKDVEAYKLKLEGSVYKSTILMKPVFEAAKTSSRKIVFAEGEDERTLRTALALLEETNDKPILIGRPEVVENRIERYGLPLVHGKDFELVNPQNDPRFREYWEEYLEIMERKGVTPALARAIMRTNTTAIGAIMVKRGEADSLICGTFGQYLWHLKYIEEILAGNGLKPVGALSMMILESDVLFVADCNIHPNPTAAEIADIVIGAARHSKRFGVVPKIALCSHSQFGSLDTDSGRRMREALDILDSKKLDFLYEGEMHSDSALDEDLRQRIFRGSRFAGAANVLVFSNIDAASGVRNILKMRSNGIEVGPILMGMGNKAHIVSPSITTRGLLNISALAGTPVQIYG
;
A
#
# COMPACT_ATOMS: atom_id res chain seq x y z
N CYS A 1 -21.72 32.38 -10.66
CA CYS A 1 -20.90 31.82 -9.56
C CYS A 1 -21.01 32.80 -8.37
N SER A 2 -21.66 32.38 -7.30
CA SER A 2 -21.83 33.22 -6.08
C SER A 2 -20.81 32.77 -5.01
N ARG A 3 -20.13 33.74 -4.40
CA ARG A 3 -19.16 33.54 -3.32
C ARG A 3 -19.77 33.55 -1.92
N ASN A 4 -21.03 34.00 -1.81
CA ASN A 4 -21.70 34.16 -0.52
C ASN A 4 -22.23 32.82 0.02
N PRO A 5 -22.33 32.65 1.35
CA PRO A 5 -23.03 31.53 1.97
C PRO A 5 -24.45 31.34 1.45
N ASP A 6 -25.12 32.45 1.15
CA ASP A 6 -26.42 32.47 0.48
C ASP A 6 -26.23 32.78 -1.00
N PRO A 7 -26.48 31.85 -1.91
CA PRO A 7 -26.36 32.10 -3.34
C PRO A 7 -27.42 33.13 -3.77
N GLU A 8 -27.04 34.07 -4.64
CA GLU A 8 -27.92 35.11 -5.18
C GLU A 8 -29.14 34.51 -5.90
N ILE A 9 -29.01 33.34 -6.46
CA ILE A 9 -30.07 32.52 -7.04
C ILE A 9 -29.94 31.12 -6.47
N ASN A 10 -31.03 30.57 -5.97
CA ASN A 10 -31.04 29.17 -5.51
C ASN A 10 -30.75 28.24 -6.70
N PRO A 11 -29.77 27.34 -6.61
CA PRO A 11 -29.45 26.38 -7.67
C PRO A 11 -30.64 25.60 -8.21
N ALA A 12 -31.56 25.18 -7.35
CA ALA A 12 -32.77 24.49 -7.75
C ALA A 12 -33.71 25.35 -8.62
N ASP A 13 -33.78 26.65 -8.35
CA ASP A 13 -34.61 27.58 -9.14
C ASP A 13 -33.93 27.92 -10.47
N ALA A 14 -32.61 28.07 -10.48
CA ALA A 14 -31.86 28.25 -11.72
C ALA A 14 -32.03 27.04 -12.69
N LEU A 15 -32.02 25.80 -12.18
CA LEU A 15 -32.23 24.60 -12.97
C LEU A 15 -33.66 24.44 -13.49
N LYS A 16 -34.68 25.00 -12.82
CA LYS A 16 -36.04 25.01 -13.36
C LYS A 16 -36.14 25.85 -14.64
N VAL A 17 -35.41 26.96 -14.70
CA VAL A 17 -35.40 27.87 -15.86
C VAL A 17 -34.43 27.42 -16.94
N ALA A 18 -33.28 26.91 -16.54
CA ALA A 18 -32.20 26.45 -17.44
C ALA A 18 -31.70 25.07 -17.01
N PRO A 19 -32.35 23.96 -17.42
CA PRO A 19 -32.02 22.60 -17.00
C PRO A 19 -30.60 22.14 -17.37
N ASN A 20 -30.00 22.82 -18.34
CA ASN A 20 -28.64 22.52 -18.80
C ASN A 20 -27.58 23.48 -18.24
N ALA A 21 -27.90 24.36 -17.34
CA ALA A 21 -26.96 25.28 -16.74
C ALA A 21 -25.85 24.52 -15.97
N LEU A 22 -24.63 25.03 -16.09
CA LEU A 22 -23.51 24.65 -15.24
C LEU A 22 -23.50 25.56 -14.01
N ILE A 23 -23.66 24.99 -12.84
CA ILE A 23 -23.79 25.74 -11.59
C ILE A 23 -22.58 25.48 -10.70
N ALA A 24 -22.06 26.58 -10.13
CA ALA A 24 -21.03 26.55 -9.10
C ALA A 24 -21.34 27.59 -8.03
N THR A 25 -21.21 27.22 -6.76
CA THR A 25 -21.53 28.08 -5.61
C THR A 25 -20.40 28.05 -4.57
N GLY A 26 -20.43 28.99 -3.61
CA GLY A 26 -19.53 28.95 -2.45
C GLY A 26 -19.93 27.93 -1.39
N ARG A 27 -21.11 27.31 -1.49
CA ARG A 27 -21.66 26.38 -0.49
C ARG A 27 -21.09 24.98 -0.68
N SER A 28 -20.77 24.30 0.42
CA SER A 28 -20.25 22.93 0.44
C SER A 28 -21.32 21.84 0.24
N ASP A 29 -22.59 22.19 0.41
CA ASP A 29 -23.74 21.29 0.25
C ASP A 29 -24.27 21.22 -1.20
N TYR A 30 -23.66 21.97 -2.13
CA TYR A 30 -23.94 21.92 -3.56
C TYR A 30 -22.73 21.44 -4.35
N PRO A 31 -22.93 20.81 -5.51
CA PRO A 31 -21.85 20.47 -6.45
C PRO A 31 -21.03 21.70 -6.88
N ASN A 32 -19.80 21.47 -7.29
CA ASN A 32 -18.89 22.50 -7.82
C ASN A 32 -18.65 23.66 -6.84
N GLN A 33 -18.26 23.33 -5.60
CA GLN A 33 -17.93 24.34 -4.62
C GLN A 33 -16.74 25.20 -5.09
N VAL A 34 -16.95 26.52 -5.16
CA VAL A 34 -15.88 27.51 -5.37
C VAL A 34 -15.27 27.86 -4.02
N ASN A 35 -14.07 27.38 -3.77
CA ASN A 35 -13.38 27.57 -2.50
C ASN A 35 -11.96 28.08 -2.72
N ASN A 36 -11.55 29.09 -1.94
CA ASN A 36 -10.21 29.68 -2.01
C ASN A 36 -9.11 28.65 -1.69
N VAL A 37 -9.40 27.62 -0.89
CA VAL A 37 -8.48 26.53 -0.54
C VAL A 37 -7.96 25.78 -1.75
N LEU A 38 -8.66 25.81 -2.89
CA LEU A 38 -8.19 25.18 -4.13
C LEU A 38 -6.93 25.84 -4.72
N CYS A 39 -6.76 27.13 -4.46
CA CYS A 39 -5.69 27.93 -5.01
C CYS A 39 -4.73 28.46 -3.93
N PHE A 40 -5.28 29.07 -2.89
CA PHE A 40 -4.55 29.92 -1.96
C PHE A 40 -3.32 29.27 -1.31
N PRO A 41 -3.33 28.06 -0.73
CA PRO A 41 -2.14 27.50 -0.14
C PRO A 41 -1.08 27.15 -1.19
N PHE A 42 -1.52 26.68 -2.36
CA PHE A 42 -0.66 26.04 -3.35
C PHE A 42 0.05 27.03 -4.26
N ILE A 43 -0.59 28.15 -4.64
CA ILE A 43 0.04 29.21 -5.43
C ILE A 43 1.17 29.86 -4.63
N PHE A 44 0.98 30.09 -3.32
CA PHE A 44 2.03 30.61 -2.45
C PHE A 44 3.13 29.60 -2.23
N ARG A 45 2.79 28.32 -2.12
CA ARG A 45 3.79 27.26 -1.98
C ARG A 45 4.74 27.21 -3.19
N GLY A 46 4.19 27.19 -4.40
CA GLY A 46 4.98 27.20 -5.63
C GLY A 46 5.82 28.47 -5.75
N ALA A 47 5.25 29.63 -5.48
CA ALA A 47 5.96 30.92 -5.53
C ALA A 47 7.11 31.00 -4.51
N LEU A 48 6.88 30.64 -3.26
CA LEU A 48 7.87 30.71 -2.18
C LEU A 48 9.02 29.72 -2.37
N ASP A 49 8.73 28.52 -2.83
CA ASP A 49 9.75 27.48 -3.01
C ASP A 49 10.79 27.87 -4.07
N VAL A 50 10.39 28.59 -5.12
CA VAL A 50 11.31 29.13 -6.14
C VAL A 50 11.77 30.56 -5.85
N GLY A 51 11.35 31.14 -4.72
CA GLY A 51 11.69 32.52 -4.34
C GLY A 51 11.19 33.55 -5.35
N ALA A 52 9.96 33.39 -5.83
CA ALA A 52 9.35 34.34 -6.76
C ALA A 52 9.24 35.73 -6.13
N THR A 53 9.63 36.76 -6.87
CA THR A 53 9.61 38.15 -6.42
C THR A 53 8.24 38.78 -6.48
N GLN A 54 7.33 38.17 -7.25
CA GLN A 54 5.92 38.53 -7.37
C GLN A 54 5.09 37.34 -7.86
N ILE A 55 3.78 37.39 -7.67
CA ILE A 55 2.85 36.47 -8.29
C ILE A 55 2.24 37.18 -9.50
N ASN A 56 2.73 36.86 -10.69
CA ASN A 56 2.31 37.43 -11.97
C ASN A 56 1.10 36.69 -12.55
N ASP A 57 0.63 37.14 -13.71
CA ASP A 57 -0.55 36.58 -14.36
C ASP A 57 -0.25 35.20 -14.98
N GLU A 58 0.96 34.94 -15.42
CA GLU A 58 1.40 33.62 -15.91
C GLU A 58 1.27 32.57 -14.82
N MET A 59 1.70 32.86 -13.59
CA MET A 59 1.56 31.97 -12.43
C MET A 59 0.09 31.74 -12.06
N LYS A 60 -0.76 32.79 -12.14
CA LYS A 60 -2.21 32.66 -11.88
C LYS A 60 -2.86 31.77 -12.94
N LEU A 61 -2.52 31.94 -14.22
CA LEU A 61 -3.02 31.13 -15.30
C LEU A 61 -2.58 29.66 -15.16
N ALA A 62 -1.30 29.41 -14.83
CA ALA A 62 -0.79 28.07 -14.57
C ALA A 62 -1.58 27.38 -13.43
N CYS A 63 -1.87 28.10 -12.33
CA CYS A 63 -2.70 27.63 -11.24
C CYS A 63 -4.11 27.24 -11.73
N ILE A 64 -4.77 28.08 -12.52
CA ILE A 64 -6.11 27.84 -13.07
C ILE A 64 -6.10 26.59 -13.95
N HIS A 65 -5.12 26.47 -14.84
CA HIS A 65 -4.98 25.30 -15.73
C HIS A 65 -4.72 24.01 -14.97
N ALA A 66 -3.87 24.05 -13.95
CA ALA A 66 -3.58 22.89 -13.11
C ALA A 66 -4.85 22.38 -12.40
N ILE A 67 -5.65 23.29 -11.81
CA ILE A 67 -6.92 22.94 -11.17
C ILE A 67 -7.92 22.38 -12.19
N ALA A 68 -8.05 23.00 -13.36
CA ALA A 68 -8.97 22.55 -14.41
C ALA A 68 -8.59 21.19 -14.98
N ASN A 69 -7.30 20.93 -15.17
CA ASN A 69 -6.79 19.64 -15.65
C ASN A 69 -7.02 18.55 -14.59
N LEU A 70 -6.85 18.88 -13.31
CA LEU A 70 -7.08 17.95 -12.22
C LEU A 70 -8.53 17.46 -12.16
N ALA A 71 -9.51 18.36 -12.40
CA ALA A 71 -10.93 17.98 -12.46
C ALA A 71 -11.25 16.97 -13.55
N ARG A 72 -10.48 16.98 -14.66
CA ARG A 72 -10.66 16.08 -15.80
C ARG A 72 -9.97 14.73 -15.63
N GLN A 73 -9.04 14.62 -14.71
CA GLN A 73 -8.36 13.36 -14.41
C GLN A 73 -9.27 12.44 -13.61
N THR A 74 -9.12 11.14 -13.82
CA THR A 74 -9.80 10.13 -13.01
C THR A 74 -9.41 10.30 -11.53
N SER A 75 -10.40 10.20 -10.63
CA SER A 75 -10.14 10.27 -9.20
C SER A 75 -9.24 9.11 -8.76
N THR A 76 -8.15 9.43 -8.07
CA THR A 76 -7.28 8.39 -7.49
C THR A 76 -7.98 7.72 -6.30
N ALA A 77 -7.47 6.55 -5.90
CA ALA A 77 -7.96 5.82 -4.74
C ALA A 77 -7.97 6.68 -3.47
N GLU A 78 -6.94 7.53 -3.30
CA GLU A 78 -6.80 8.45 -2.18
C GLU A 78 -7.85 9.56 -2.20
N THR A 79 -8.15 10.08 -3.39
CA THR A 79 -9.21 11.09 -3.55
C THR A 79 -10.56 10.50 -3.16
N VAL A 80 -10.84 9.27 -3.58
CA VAL A 80 -12.07 8.55 -3.23
C VAL A 80 -12.13 8.28 -1.73
N GLU A 81 -11.02 7.87 -1.10
CA GLU A 81 -10.95 7.65 0.34
C GLU A 81 -11.14 8.95 1.13
N ALA A 82 -10.51 10.05 0.71
CA ALA A 82 -10.69 11.37 1.33
C ALA A 82 -12.14 11.86 1.29
N TYR A 83 -12.94 11.37 0.36
CA TYR A 83 -14.36 11.73 0.20
C TYR A 83 -15.31 10.54 0.45
N GLN A 84 -14.96 9.64 1.36
CA GLN A 84 -15.83 8.57 1.87
C GLN A 84 -16.45 7.67 0.79
N GLY A 85 -15.74 7.43 -0.30
CA GLY A 85 -16.17 6.55 -1.39
C GLY A 85 -16.97 7.26 -2.50
N GLU A 86 -17.08 8.58 -2.48
CA GLU A 86 -17.78 9.31 -3.53
C GLU A 86 -17.01 9.26 -4.85
N ILE A 87 -17.69 8.83 -5.92
CA ILE A 87 -17.11 8.74 -7.26
C ILE A 87 -17.15 10.12 -7.90
N LEU A 88 -15.98 10.69 -8.11
CA LEU A 88 -15.81 12.01 -8.72
C LEU A 88 -15.50 11.83 -10.21
N LYS A 89 -16.47 12.06 -11.07
CA LYS A 89 -16.32 12.00 -12.53
C LYS A 89 -16.58 13.38 -13.13
N PHE A 90 -15.67 13.84 -14.01
CA PHE A 90 -15.84 15.11 -14.70
C PHE A 90 -17.20 15.20 -15.40
N GLY A 91 -17.95 16.25 -15.10
CA GLY A 91 -19.30 16.46 -15.59
C GLY A 91 -19.99 17.62 -14.90
N LYS A 92 -21.30 17.78 -15.09
CA LYS A 92 -22.09 18.91 -14.53
C LYS A 92 -21.94 19.07 -13.01
N GLU A 93 -21.77 17.98 -12.28
CA GLU A 93 -21.67 17.98 -10.83
C GLU A 93 -20.22 17.97 -10.31
N TYR A 94 -19.24 17.80 -11.20
CA TYR A 94 -17.82 17.83 -10.86
C TYR A 94 -17.01 18.55 -11.95
N LEU A 95 -17.07 19.88 -11.93
CA LEU A 95 -16.29 20.76 -12.81
C LEU A 95 -15.05 21.30 -12.09
N ILE A 96 -15.07 21.28 -10.77
CA ILE A 96 -14.08 21.86 -9.88
C ILE A 96 -13.64 20.76 -8.90
N PRO A 97 -12.33 20.50 -8.71
CA PRO A 97 -11.85 19.54 -7.71
C PRO A 97 -12.37 19.92 -6.31
N LYS A 98 -12.52 18.92 -5.46
CA LYS A 98 -12.93 19.19 -4.08
C LYS A 98 -11.77 19.80 -3.27
N PRO A 99 -12.05 20.62 -2.24
CA PRO A 99 -11.05 21.41 -1.51
C PRO A 99 -9.91 20.60 -0.86
N PHE A 100 -10.16 19.35 -0.49
CA PHE A 100 -9.19 18.49 0.17
C PHE A 100 -8.66 17.40 -0.77
N ASP A 101 -8.72 17.61 -2.09
CA ASP A 101 -8.09 16.71 -3.05
C ASP A 101 -6.57 16.75 -2.85
N PRO A 102 -5.95 15.63 -2.44
CA PRO A 102 -4.53 15.60 -2.12
C PRO A 102 -3.63 15.88 -3.32
N ARG A 103 -4.14 15.73 -4.53
CA ARG A 103 -3.43 16.01 -5.78
C ARG A 103 -3.26 17.51 -6.05
N LEU A 104 -4.01 18.38 -5.35
CA LEU A 104 -3.93 19.84 -5.53
C LEU A 104 -2.52 20.37 -5.24
N LEU A 105 -1.92 20.00 -4.10
CA LEU A 105 -0.62 20.53 -3.71
C LEU A 105 0.47 20.23 -4.76
N PRO A 106 0.74 18.99 -5.15
CA PRO A 106 1.82 18.71 -6.10
C PRO A 106 1.57 19.30 -7.48
N ASN A 107 0.33 19.24 -7.99
CA ASN A 107 0.04 19.70 -9.34
C ASN A 107 -0.01 21.21 -9.45
N VAL A 108 -0.64 21.89 -8.51
CA VAL A 108 -0.79 23.36 -8.55
C VAL A 108 0.54 24.04 -8.21
N ALA A 109 1.22 23.61 -7.14
CA ALA A 109 2.47 24.24 -6.75
C ALA A 109 3.61 24.03 -7.77
N ALA A 110 3.67 22.84 -8.40
CA ALA A 110 4.64 22.57 -9.45
C ALA A 110 4.40 23.44 -10.69
N ALA A 111 3.15 23.54 -11.16
CA ALA A 111 2.81 24.38 -12.31
C ALA A 111 3.07 25.87 -12.05
N VAL A 112 2.81 26.34 -10.85
CA VAL A 112 3.10 27.73 -10.45
C VAL A 112 4.61 27.99 -10.37
N ALA A 113 5.38 27.05 -9.82
CA ALA A 113 6.84 27.16 -9.75
C ALA A 113 7.47 27.19 -11.16
N GLU A 114 6.99 26.35 -12.06
CA GLU A 114 7.41 26.32 -13.47
C GLU A 114 7.12 27.63 -14.17
N ALA A 115 5.89 28.16 -14.07
CA ALA A 115 5.51 29.45 -14.62
C ALA A 115 6.32 30.61 -14.04
N ALA A 116 6.66 30.58 -12.75
CA ALA A 116 7.54 31.59 -12.13
C ALA A 116 8.96 31.54 -12.70
N MET A 117 9.49 30.36 -13.01
CA MET A 117 10.80 30.21 -13.64
C MET A 117 10.78 30.68 -15.09
N GLU A 118 9.79 30.27 -15.89
CA GLU A 118 9.62 30.66 -17.29
C GLU A 118 9.43 32.17 -17.47
N SER A 119 8.66 32.80 -16.57
CA SER A 119 8.44 34.25 -16.60
C SER A 119 9.58 35.07 -15.97
N GLY A 120 10.65 34.41 -15.50
CA GLY A 120 11.86 35.07 -15.00
C GLY A 120 11.72 35.73 -13.63
N VAL A 121 10.64 35.47 -12.87
CA VAL A 121 10.44 36.04 -11.54
C VAL A 121 11.01 35.16 -10.41
N ALA A 122 11.48 33.94 -10.71
CA ALA A 122 12.06 33.03 -9.73
C ALA A 122 13.51 33.38 -9.42
N SER A 123 13.81 33.70 -8.15
CA SER A 123 15.19 33.95 -7.69
C SER A 123 15.98 32.68 -7.35
N ARG A 124 15.27 31.55 -7.17
CA ARG A 124 15.81 30.22 -6.83
C ARG A 124 15.24 29.15 -7.72
N PRO A 125 15.58 29.12 -9.02
CA PRO A 125 14.98 28.18 -9.95
C PRO A 125 15.26 26.72 -9.54
N LEU A 126 14.27 25.85 -9.73
CA LEU A 126 14.39 24.41 -9.53
C LEU A 126 15.26 23.82 -10.65
N LYS A 127 16.09 22.84 -10.30
CA LYS A 127 16.87 22.07 -11.27
C LYS A 127 16.03 21.00 -11.99
N ASP A 128 15.01 20.51 -11.30
CA ASP A 128 14.16 19.42 -11.76
C ASP A 128 12.77 19.60 -11.16
N VAL A 129 11.80 19.91 -12.02
CA VAL A 129 10.39 20.14 -11.64
C VAL A 129 9.71 18.83 -11.26
N GLU A 130 10.03 17.72 -11.92
CA GLU A 130 9.49 16.41 -11.58
C GLU A 130 9.96 15.92 -10.21
N ALA A 131 11.25 16.11 -9.90
CA ALA A 131 11.77 15.82 -8.56
C ALA A 131 11.12 16.70 -7.49
N TYR A 132 10.83 17.97 -7.80
CA TYR A 132 10.08 18.86 -6.90
C TYR A 132 8.64 18.39 -6.69
N LYS A 133 7.94 18.02 -7.76
CA LYS A 133 6.59 17.47 -7.70
C LYS A 133 6.53 16.22 -6.84
N LEU A 134 7.46 15.29 -7.04
CA LEU A 134 7.59 14.08 -6.22
C LEU A 134 7.85 14.40 -4.73
N LYS A 135 8.65 15.45 -4.44
CA LYS A 135 8.86 15.92 -3.06
C LYS A 135 7.57 16.45 -2.43
N LEU A 136 6.75 17.17 -3.19
CA LEU A 136 5.44 17.65 -2.74
C LEU A 136 4.45 16.50 -2.56
N GLU A 137 4.41 15.56 -3.49
CA GLU A 137 3.65 14.32 -3.36
C GLU A 137 4.08 13.54 -2.11
N GLY A 138 5.35 13.46 -1.82
CA GLY A 138 5.87 12.84 -0.61
C GLY A 138 5.52 13.59 0.68
N SER A 139 5.22 14.88 0.63
CA SER A 139 4.70 15.61 1.80
C SER A 139 3.20 15.36 2.04
N VAL A 140 2.47 15.03 0.98
CA VAL A 140 1.07 14.57 1.04
C VAL A 140 1.00 13.06 1.16
N TYR A 141 1.91 12.35 0.46
CA TYR A 141 1.99 10.91 0.37
C TYR A 141 3.43 10.43 0.64
N LYS A 142 3.81 10.34 1.89
CA LYS A 142 5.11 9.80 2.30
C LYS A 142 5.36 8.38 1.76
N SER A 143 4.29 7.62 1.55
CA SER A 143 4.36 6.30 0.93
C SER A 143 4.86 6.33 -0.50
N THR A 144 4.59 7.39 -1.28
CA THR A 144 4.96 7.48 -2.69
C THR A 144 6.47 7.47 -2.89
N ILE A 145 7.23 8.19 -2.06
CA ILE A 145 8.70 8.22 -2.15
C ILE A 145 9.30 6.85 -1.82
N LEU A 146 8.83 6.22 -0.75
CA LEU A 146 9.33 4.92 -0.31
C LEU A 146 8.92 3.78 -1.23
N MET A 147 7.74 3.88 -1.83
CA MET A 147 7.26 2.93 -2.81
C MET A 147 7.83 3.16 -4.21
N LYS A 148 8.44 4.32 -4.50
CA LYS A 148 8.98 4.64 -5.83
C LYS A 148 9.89 3.53 -6.39
N PRO A 149 10.91 3.02 -5.65
CA PRO A 149 11.75 1.94 -6.17
C PRO A 149 10.95 0.67 -6.53
N VAL A 150 9.89 0.39 -5.77
CA VAL A 150 9.02 -0.76 -6.00
C VAL A 150 8.19 -0.56 -7.26
N PHE A 151 7.55 0.60 -7.43
CA PHE A 151 6.77 0.91 -8.64
C PHE A 151 7.64 0.97 -9.91
N GLU A 152 8.84 1.58 -9.82
CA GLU A 152 9.78 1.58 -10.96
C GLU A 152 10.21 0.16 -11.35
N ALA A 153 10.46 -0.72 -10.38
CA ALA A 153 10.74 -2.13 -10.64
C ALA A 153 9.53 -2.87 -11.23
N ALA A 154 8.32 -2.59 -10.77
CA ALA A 154 7.07 -3.16 -11.31
C ALA A 154 6.81 -2.70 -12.75
N LYS A 155 7.15 -1.46 -13.12
CA LYS A 155 7.05 -0.97 -14.50
C LYS A 155 7.96 -1.69 -15.49
N THR A 156 9.06 -2.27 -15.03
CA THR A 156 9.99 -3.04 -15.88
C THR A 156 9.59 -4.50 -16.03
N SER A 157 8.65 -4.98 -15.22
CA SER A 157 8.06 -6.31 -15.27
C SER A 157 6.68 -6.25 -15.92
N SER A 158 6.18 -7.40 -16.37
CA SER A 158 4.79 -7.56 -16.83
C SER A 158 4.27 -8.86 -16.22
N ARG A 159 3.84 -8.79 -14.98
CA ARG A 159 3.41 -9.94 -14.21
C ARG A 159 1.89 -10.04 -14.16
N LYS A 160 1.42 -11.26 -14.02
CA LYS A 160 0.01 -11.57 -13.81
C LYS A 160 -0.25 -11.69 -12.31
N ILE A 161 -1.05 -10.77 -11.77
CA ILE A 161 -1.39 -10.75 -10.35
C ILE A 161 -2.84 -11.19 -10.18
N VAL A 162 -3.07 -12.31 -9.50
CA VAL A 162 -4.41 -12.81 -9.23
C VAL A 162 -4.91 -12.32 -7.87
N PHE A 163 -6.12 -11.75 -7.88
CA PHE A 163 -6.83 -11.28 -6.69
C PHE A 163 -7.94 -12.28 -6.33
N ALA A 164 -7.83 -12.86 -5.15
CA ALA A 164 -8.80 -13.85 -4.67
C ALA A 164 -10.20 -13.25 -4.47
N GLU A 165 -10.29 -12.00 -4.04
CA GLU A 165 -11.55 -11.30 -3.81
C GLU A 165 -11.80 -10.27 -4.92
N GLY A 166 -11.94 -10.74 -6.17
CA GLY A 166 -12.13 -9.89 -7.35
C GLY A 166 -13.44 -9.11 -7.38
N GLU A 167 -14.41 -9.48 -6.54
CA GLU A 167 -15.65 -8.75 -6.37
C GLU A 167 -15.54 -7.54 -5.42
N ASP A 168 -14.47 -7.42 -4.61
CA ASP A 168 -14.29 -6.31 -3.65
C ASP A 168 -14.04 -4.99 -4.40
N GLU A 169 -14.71 -3.91 -3.98
CA GLU A 169 -14.55 -2.58 -4.56
C GLU A 169 -13.10 -2.11 -4.57
N ARG A 170 -12.37 -2.34 -3.47
CA ARG A 170 -10.96 -1.97 -3.34
C ARG A 170 -10.10 -2.72 -4.35
N THR A 171 -10.42 -3.99 -4.61
CA THR A 171 -9.74 -4.80 -5.63
C THR A 171 -9.98 -4.25 -7.03
N LEU A 172 -11.22 -3.90 -7.38
CA LEU A 172 -11.55 -3.32 -8.68
C LEU A 172 -10.84 -1.98 -8.91
N ARG A 173 -10.84 -1.10 -7.91
CA ARG A 173 -10.11 0.17 -7.97
C ARG A 173 -8.60 -0.03 -8.05
N THR A 174 -8.08 -1.03 -7.34
CA THR A 174 -6.66 -1.40 -7.39
C THR A 174 -6.29 -1.96 -8.75
N ALA A 175 -7.14 -2.77 -9.38
CA ALA A 175 -6.89 -3.29 -10.72
C ALA A 175 -6.77 -2.15 -11.75
N LEU A 176 -7.62 -1.12 -11.67
CA LEU A 176 -7.50 0.08 -12.49
C LEU A 176 -6.18 0.81 -12.26
N ALA A 177 -5.87 1.13 -11.01
CA ALA A 177 -4.64 1.83 -10.65
C ALA A 177 -3.38 1.03 -11.02
N LEU A 178 -3.41 -0.30 -10.91
CA LEU A 178 -2.31 -1.17 -11.30
C LEU A 178 -2.01 -1.06 -12.80
N LEU A 179 -3.04 -1.00 -13.66
CA LEU A 179 -2.89 -0.80 -15.09
C LEU A 179 -2.34 0.60 -15.45
N GLU A 180 -2.66 1.61 -14.66
CA GLU A 180 -2.18 2.99 -14.86
C GLU A 180 -0.75 3.20 -14.35
N GLU A 181 -0.39 2.57 -13.22
CA GLU A 181 0.88 2.83 -12.53
C GLU A 181 1.97 1.77 -12.81
N THR A 182 1.61 0.60 -13.38
CA THR A 182 2.55 -0.50 -13.68
C THR A 182 2.27 -1.14 -15.03
N ASN A 183 3.05 -2.15 -15.40
CA ASN A 183 2.81 -3.00 -16.58
C ASN A 183 2.17 -4.37 -16.20
N ASP A 184 1.77 -4.54 -14.96
CA ASP A 184 1.22 -5.79 -14.45
C ASP A 184 -0.23 -5.98 -14.90
N LYS A 185 -0.64 -7.25 -15.04
CA LYS A 185 -1.97 -7.64 -15.54
C LYS A 185 -2.80 -8.22 -14.40
N PRO A 186 -3.92 -7.60 -14.04
CA PRO A 186 -4.80 -8.14 -13.01
C PRO A 186 -5.61 -9.33 -13.52
N ILE A 187 -5.74 -10.36 -12.67
CA ILE A 187 -6.67 -11.47 -12.82
C ILE A 187 -7.61 -11.41 -11.61
N LEU A 188 -8.90 -11.38 -11.85
CA LEU A 188 -9.92 -11.28 -10.80
C LEU A 188 -10.64 -12.62 -10.64
N ILE A 189 -10.71 -13.15 -9.42
CA ILE A 189 -11.56 -14.32 -9.14
C ILE A 189 -12.89 -13.80 -8.60
N GLY A 190 -13.98 -14.10 -9.33
CA GLY A 190 -15.30 -13.64 -8.96
C GLY A 190 -16.38 -14.04 -9.97
N ARG A 191 -17.63 -13.78 -9.62
CA ARG A 191 -18.78 -14.01 -10.49
C ARG A 191 -18.89 -12.88 -11.52
N PRO A 192 -18.95 -13.18 -12.82
CA PRO A 192 -18.97 -12.16 -13.88
C PRO A 192 -20.03 -11.09 -13.68
N GLU A 193 -21.26 -11.50 -13.43
CA GLU A 193 -22.39 -10.58 -13.23
C GLU A 193 -22.17 -9.62 -12.05
N VAL A 194 -21.54 -10.09 -10.97
CA VAL A 194 -21.26 -9.26 -9.79
C VAL A 194 -20.14 -8.28 -10.08
N VAL A 195 -19.07 -8.74 -10.74
CA VAL A 195 -17.93 -7.89 -11.09
C VAL A 195 -18.35 -6.79 -12.07
N GLU A 196 -19.07 -7.15 -13.14
CA GLU A 196 -19.55 -6.22 -14.16
C GLU A 196 -20.51 -5.17 -13.58
N ASN A 197 -21.50 -5.60 -12.78
CA ASN A 197 -22.44 -4.69 -12.10
C ASN A 197 -21.70 -3.74 -11.14
N ARG A 198 -20.65 -4.17 -10.46
CA ARG A 198 -19.85 -3.30 -9.58
C ARG A 198 -18.99 -2.34 -10.36
N ILE A 199 -18.37 -2.76 -11.46
CA ILE A 199 -17.62 -1.89 -12.38
C ILE A 199 -18.52 -0.77 -12.88
N GLU A 200 -19.73 -1.09 -13.34
CA GLU A 200 -20.73 -0.11 -13.79
C GLU A 200 -21.15 0.82 -12.65
N ARG A 201 -21.54 0.25 -11.51
CA ARG A 201 -21.97 1.01 -10.32
C ARG A 201 -20.93 2.00 -9.84
N TYR A 202 -19.64 1.61 -9.85
CA TYR A 202 -18.53 2.47 -9.41
C TYR A 202 -17.99 3.35 -10.52
N GLY A 203 -18.52 3.26 -11.73
CA GLY A 203 -18.10 4.05 -12.89
C GLY A 203 -16.64 3.83 -13.28
N LEU A 204 -16.11 2.61 -13.11
CA LEU A 204 -14.73 2.29 -13.43
C LEU A 204 -14.58 2.01 -14.93
N PRO A 205 -13.58 2.57 -15.61
CA PRO A 205 -13.32 2.31 -17.02
C PRO A 205 -12.55 0.99 -17.22
N LEU A 206 -13.06 -0.11 -16.68
CA LEU A 206 -12.48 -1.44 -16.80
C LEU A 206 -13.30 -2.32 -17.74
N VAL A 207 -12.65 -3.00 -18.66
CA VAL A 207 -13.29 -3.89 -19.64
C VAL A 207 -12.75 -5.31 -19.50
N HIS A 208 -13.62 -6.25 -19.18
CA HIS A 208 -13.28 -7.67 -19.10
C HIS A 208 -12.70 -8.19 -20.43
N GLY A 209 -11.68 -8.99 -20.36
CA GLY A 209 -10.97 -9.55 -21.52
C GLY A 209 -9.98 -8.59 -22.20
N LYS A 210 -10.04 -7.29 -21.93
CA LYS A 210 -9.09 -6.29 -22.39
C LYS A 210 -8.14 -5.86 -21.26
N ASP A 211 -8.72 -5.38 -20.15
CA ASP A 211 -7.97 -4.78 -19.06
C ASP A 211 -7.66 -5.80 -17.94
N PHE A 212 -8.49 -6.82 -17.79
CA PHE A 212 -8.28 -7.90 -16.80
C PHE A 212 -8.83 -9.23 -17.29
N GLU A 213 -8.30 -10.33 -16.78
CA GLU A 213 -8.86 -11.69 -16.90
C GLU A 213 -9.83 -11.94 -15.74
N LEU A 214 -10.93 -12.62 -16.00
CA LEU A 214 -11.91 -12.99 -14.99
C LEU A 214 -12.03 -14.51 -14.88
N VAL A 215 -11.85 -15.03 -13.67
CA VAL A 215 -11.93 -16.44 -13.32
C VAL A 215 -13.22 -16.65 -12.51
N ASN A 216 -14.20 -17.36 -13.12
CA ASN A 216 -15.45 -17.66 -12.44
C ASN A 216 -15.33 -18.97 -11.64
N PRO A 217 -15.38 -18.94 -10.29
CA PRO A 217 -15.26 -20.14 -9.47
C PRO A 217 -16.31 -21.22 -9.78
N GLN A 218 -17.47 -20.82 -10.33
CA GLN A 218 -18.58 -21.72 -10.59
C GLN A 218 -18.51 -22.40 -11.95
N ASN A 219 -17.87 -21.78 -12.94
CA ASN A 219 -17.91 -22.23 -14.33
C ASN A 219 -16.61 -21.97 -15.12
N ASP A 220 -15.45 -21.98 -14.47
CA ASP A 220 -14.18 -21.89 -15.19
C ASP A 220 -13.89 -23.22 -15.91
N PRO A 221 -13.46 -23.18 -17.20
CA PRO A 221 -13.16 -24.40 -17.97
C PRO A 221 -12.01 -25.20 -17.35
N ARG A 222 -11.10 -24.55 -16.61
CA ARG A 222 -9.95 -25.18 -15.93
C ARG A 222 -10.32 -25.82 -14.58
N PHE A 223 -11.58 -25.75 -14.15
CA PHE A 223 -12.03 -26.21 -12.83
C PHE A 223 -11.63 -27.66 -12.54
N ARG A 224 -11.70 -28.55 -13.56
CA ARG A 224 -11.34 -29.95 -13.40
C ARG A 224 -9.85 -30.08 -13.08
N GLU A 225 -9.00 -29.40 -13.80
CA GLU A 225 -7.55 -29.41 -13.62
C GLU A 225 -7.17 -28.86 -12.23
N TYR A 226 -7.85 -27.82 -11.76
CA TYR A 226 -7.57 -27.20 -10.46
C TYR A 226 -7.87 -28.15 -9.29
N TRP A 227 -9.03 -28.81 -9.28
CA TRP A 227 -9.33 -29.71 -8.17
C TRP A 227 -8.55 -31.03 -8.26
N GLU A 228 -8.20 -31.54 -9.44
CA GLU A 228 -7.35 -32.71 -9.62
C GLU A 228 -5.93 -32.43 -9.09
N GLU A 229 -5.34 -31.27 -9.40
CA GLU A 229 -4.04 -30.87 -8.88
C GLU A 229 -4.05 -30.63 -7.37
N TYR A 230 -5.10 -29.96 -6.85
CA TYR A 230 -5.24 -29.81 -5.41
C TYR A 230 -5.38 -31.15 -4.69
N LEU A 231 -6.11 -32.09 -5.27
CA LEU A 231 -6.23 -33.45 -4.75
C LEU A 231 -4.88 -34.15 -4.71
N GLU A 232 -4.09 -34.09 -5.78
CA GLU A 232 -2.76 -34.68 -5.83
C GLU A 232 -1.85 -34.18 -4.71
N ILE A 233 -1.91 -32.89 -4.40
CA ILE A 233 -1.13 -32.28 -3.33
C ILE A 233 -1.60 -32.74 -1.95
N MET A 234 -2.92 -32.92 -1.77
CA MET A 234 -3.55 -33.01 -0.46
C MET A 234 -4.17 -34.38 -0.13
N GLU A 235 -4.22 -35.34 -1.06
CA GLU A 235 -4.85 -36.65 -0.83
C GLU A 235 -4.22 -37.40 0.35
N ARG A 236 -2.89 -37.36 0.49
CA ARG A 236 -2.18 -37.97 1.62
C ARG A 236 -2.34 -37.23 2.94
N LYS A 237 -2.98 -36.05 2.91
CA LYS A 237 -3.39 -35.27 4.07
C LYS A 237 -4.90 -35.39 4.36
N GLY A 238 -5.57 -36.36 3.72
CA GLY A 238 -6.97 -36.70 3.99
C GLY A 238 -8.01 -35.96 3.16
N VAL A 239 -7.59 -35.25 2.10
CA VAL A 239 -8.54 -34.61 1.18
C VAL A 239 -9.12 -35.62 0.21
N THR A 240 -10.43 -35.74 0.19
CA THR A 240 -11.14 -36.61 -0.76
C THR A 240 -11.45 -35.85 -2.06
N PRO A 241 -11.73 -36.57 -3.19
CA PRO A 241 -12.12 -35.93 -4.45
C PRO A 241 -13.37 -35.03 -4.31
N ALA A 242 -14.31 -35.38 -3.46
CA ALA A 242 -15.48 -34.56 -3.19
C ALA A 242 -15.13 -33.25 -2.47
N LEU A 243 -14.24 -33.34 -1.47
CA LEU A 243 -13.75 -32.18 -0.73
C LEU A 243 -12.91 -31.26 -1.62
N ALA A 244 -12.03 -31.82 -2.44
CA ALA A 244 -11.19 -31.04 -3.39
C ALA A 244 -12.07 -30.23 -4.35
N ARG A 245 -13.13 -30.85 -4.92
CA ARG A 245 -14.08 -30.12 -5.77
C ARG A 245 -14.84 -29.02 -5.02
N ALA A 246 -15.25 -29.28 -3.78
CA ALA A 246 -15.93 -28.28 -2.96
C ALA A 246 -15.01 -27.08 -2.67
N ILE A 247 -13.76 -27.33 -2.28
CA ILE A 247 -12.76 -26.27 -2.02
C ILE A 247 -12.53 -25.42 -3.27
N MET A 248 -12.29 -26.04 -4.44
CA MET A 248 -12.06 -25.30 -5.68
C MET A 248 -13.29 -24.56 -6.23
N ARG A 249 -14.48 -24.76 -5.67
CA ARG A 249 -15.68 -23.98 -6.00
C ARG A 249 -15.98 -22.86 -5.02
N THR A 250 -15.46 -22.92 -3.81
CA THR A 250 -15.86 -22.01 -2.74
C THR A 250 -14.72 -21.21 -2.15
N ASN A 251 -13.46 -21.62 -2.40
CA ASN A 251 -12.29 -21.00 -1.81
C ASN A 251 -11.44 -20.31 -2.88
N THR A 252 -11.64 -19.02 -3.02
CA THR A 252 -10.94 -18.20 -4.02
C THR A 252 -9.43 -18.11 -3.77
N THR A 253 -8.98 -18.17 -2.51
CA THR A 253 -7.54 -18.24 -2.17
C THR A 253 -6.90 -19.53 -2.68
N ALA A 254 -7.57 -20.67 -2.49
CA ALA A 254 -7.05 -21.93 -3.00
C ALA A 254 -7.01 -21.94 -4.54
N ILE A 255 -8.03 -21.40 -5.21
CA ILE A 255 -8.04 -21.24 -6.67
C ILE A 255 -6.83 -20.39 -7.11
N GLY A 256 -6.64 -19.20 -6.53
CA GLY A 256 -5.52 -18.32 -6.87
C GLY A 256 -4.16 -18.95 -6.58
N ALA A 257 -4.02 -19.71 -5.50
CA ALA A 257 -2.79 -20.44 -5.19
C ALA A 257 -2.48 -21.53 -6.21
N ILE A 258 -3.48 -22.30 -6.68
CA ILE A 258 -3.31 -23.27 -7.77
C ILE A 258 -2.91 -22.57 -9.07
N MET A 259 -3.52 -21.44 -9.42
CA MET A 259 -3.13 -20.66 -10.60
C MET A 259 -1.67 -20.23 -10.56
N VAL A 260 -1.18 -19.79 -9.39
CA VAL A 260 0.23 -19.42 -9.20
C VAL A 260 1.12 -20.67 -9.30
N LYS A 261 0.72 -21.79 -8.71
CA LYS A 261 1.48 -23.06 -8.81
C LYS A 261 1.62 -23.54 -10.25
N ARG A 262 0.57 -23.42 -11.04
CA ARG A 262 0.54 -23.78 -12.47
C ARG A 262 1.26 -22.77 -13.38
N GLY A 263 1.68 -21.63 -12.85
CA GLY A 263 2.30 -20.55 -13.65
C GLY A 263 1.30 -19.75 -14.49
N GLU A 264 0.01 -19.87 -14.24
CA GLU A 264 -1.04 -19.08 -14.89
C GLU A 264 -1.09 -17.66 -14.36
N ALA A 265 -0.68 -17.47 -13.09
CA ALA A 265 -0.41 -16.21 -12.44
C ALA A 265 0.99 -16.21 -11.79
N ASP A 266 1.57 -15.03 -11.63
CA ASP A 266 2.89 -14.87 -11.00
C ASP A 266 2.79 -14.72 -9.48
N SER A 267 1.73 -14.07 -9.01
CA SER A 267 1.50 -13.80 -7.59
C SER A 267 0.00 -13.78 -7.26
N LEU A 268 -0.33 -14.20 -6.03
CA LEU A 268 -1.66 -14.16 -5.43
C LEU A 268 -1.74 -13.04 -4.40
N ILE A 269 -2.83 -12.26 -4.45
CA ILE A 269 -3.21 -11.35 -3.38
C ILE A 269 -4.59 -11.75 -2.85
N CYS A 270 -4.70 -11.90 -1.53
CA CYS A 270 -5.93 -12.27 -0.83
C CYS A 270 -6.02 -11.61 0.54
N GLY A 271 -7.18 -11.68 1.20
CA GLY A 271 -7.38 -11.24 2.58
C GLY A 271 -8.09 -9.90 2.72
N THR A 272 -8.71 -9.36 1.68
CA THR A 272 -9.66 -8.24 1.84
C THR A 272 -10.90 -8.66 2.62
N PHE A 273 -11.12 -9.97 2.72
CA PHE A 273 -12.14 -10.62 3.51
C PHE A 273 -11.57 -11.89 4.17
N GLY A 274 -11.98 -12.21 5.38
CA GLY A 274 -11.56 -13.43 6.10
C GLY A 274 -10.41 -13.20 7.09
N GLN A 275 -9.95 -14.29 7.69
CA GLN A 275 -8.86 -14.28 8.67
C GLN A 275 -7.53 -14.61 8.02
N TYR A 276 -6.47 -13.95 8.44
CA TYR A 276 -5.12 -14.11 7.89
C TYR A 276 -4.64 -15.57 7.84
N LEU A 277 -4.74 -16.28 8.96
CA LEU A 277 -4.30 -17.67 9.07
C LEU A 277 -5.14 -18.65 8.24
N TRP A 278 -6.40 -18.29 7.96
CA TRP A 278 -7.25 -19.08 7.06
C TRP A 278 -6.73 -19.03 5.62
N HIS A 279 -6.32 -17.87 5.13
CA HIS A 279 -5.69 -17.73 3.82
C HIS A 279 -4.31 -18.38 3.79
N LEU A 280 -3.50 -18.17 4.85
CA LEU A 280 -2.16 -18.72 4.97
C LEU A 280 -2.14 -20.24 4.84
N LYS A 281 -3.13 -20.91 5.45
CA LYS A 281 -3.26 -22.37 5.36
C LYS A 281 -3.25 -22.86 3.90
N TYR A 282 -4.09 -22.29 3.04
CA TYR A 282 -4.16 -22.72 1.63
C TYR A 282 -2.92 -22.32 0.83
N ILE A 283 -2.33 -21.17 1.12
CA ILE A 283 -1.09 -20.75 0.50
C ILE A 283 0.04 -21.71 0.86
N GLU A 284 0.17 -22.08 2.14
CA GLU A 284 1.17 -23.02 2.61
C GLU A 284 0.93 -24.44 2.04
N GLU A 285 -0.31 -24.93 2.10
CA GLU A 285 -0.65 -26.25 1.57
C GLU A 285 -0.31 -26.42 0.08
N ILE A 286 -0.49 -25.37 -0.72
CA ILE A 286 -0.38 -25.42 -2.19
C ILE A 286 0.98 -24.94 -2.69
N LEU A 287 1.54 -23.87 -2.13
CA LEU A 287 2.73 -23.19 -2.64
C LEU A 287 4.00 -23.48 -1.86
N ALA A 288 3.94 -24.01 -0.62
CA ALA A 288 5.14 -24.34 0.13
C ALA A 288 5.90 -25.48 -0.53
N GLY A 289 7.23 -25.44 -0.38
CA GLY A 289 8.15 -26.40 -1.01
C GLY A 289 9.15 -25.70 -1.94
N ASN A 290 10.17 -26.41 -2.39
CA ASN A 290 11.23 -25.87 -3.24
C ASN A 290 11.89 -24.61 -2.67
N GLY A 291 12.11 -24.56 -1.35
CA GLY A 291 12.67 -23.41 -0.64
C GLY A 291 11.65 -22.34 -0.26
N LEU A 292 10.38 -22.46 -0.64
CA LEU A 292 9.32 -21.55 -0.22
C LEU A 292 8.68 -22.05 1.09
N LYS A 293 8.70 -21.21 2.10
CA LYS A 293 8.04 -21.44 3.40
C LYS A 293 7.64 -20.09 3.99
N PRO A 294 6.42 -19.95 4.52
CA PRO A 294 6.06 -18.75 5.29
C PRO A 294 7.02 -18.58 6.48
N VAL A 295 7.66 -17.43 6.53
CA VAL A 295 8.66 -17.10 7.57
C VAL A 295 8.07 -16.15 8.61
N GLY A 296 7.22 -15.24 8.17
CA GLY A 296 6.59 -14.22 9.02
C GLY A 296 5.90 -13.17 8.19
N ALA A 297 5.24 -12.25 8.85
CA ALA A 297 4.57 -11.11 8.23
C ALA A 297 5.22 -9.79 8.69
N LEU A 298 5.63 -8.96 7.73
CA LEU A 298 6.28 -7.68 7.96
C LEU A 298 5.33 -6.54 7.63
N SER A 299 5.13 -5.60 8.55
CA SER A 299 4.41 -4.36 8.29
C SER A 299 5.37 -3.18 8.29
N MET A 300 5.37 -2.40 7.22
CA MET A 300 6.10 -1.13 7.14
C MET A 300 5.16 0.01 7.54
N MET A 301 5.52 0.71 8.60
CA MET A 301 4.82 1.90 9.09
C MET A 301 5.55 3.14 8.62
N ILE A 302 4.89 3.98 7.82
CA ILE A 302 5.44 5.25 7.34
C ILE A 302 4.97 6.35 8.29
N LEU A 303 5.85 6.76 9.20
CA LEU A 303 5.59 7.76 10.23
C LEU A 303 5.89 9.18 9.71
N GLU A 304 5.66 10.21 10.53
CA GLU A 304 5.90 11.59 10.13
C GLU A 304 7.38 11.91 9.85
N SER A 305 8.30 11.34 10.60
CA SER A 305 9.75 11.56 10.47
C SER A 305 10.47 10.36 9.89
N ASP A 306 9.94 9.13 10.10
CA ASP A 306 10.68 7.89 9.95
C ASP A 306 9.87 6.80 9.24
N VAL A 307 10.55 5.69 8.97
CA VAL A 307 9.97 4.42 8.57
C VAL A 307 10.31 3.38 9.61
N LEU A 308 9.32 2.68 10.11
CA LEU A 308 9.48 1.63 11.08
C LEU A 308 8.86 0.33 10.59
N PHE A 309 9.65 -0.73 10.54
CA PHE A 309 9.16 -2.07 10.23
C PHE A 309 8.87 -2.85 11.51
N VAL A 310 7.78 -3.59 11.54
CA VAL A 310 7.36 -4.41 12.68
C VAL A 310 7.08 -5.83 12.22
N ALA A 311 7.66 -6.84 12.89
CA ALA A 311 7.50 -8.27 12.63
C ALA A 311 7.55 -9.10 13.93
N ASP A 312 6.96 -10.28 13.99
CA ASP A 312 5.92 -10.85 13.14
C ASP A 312 4.54 -10.49 13.67
N CYS A 313 3.71 -9.86 12.83
CA CYS A 313 2.43 -9.33 13.31
C CYS A 313 1.24 -10.28 13.08
N ASN A 314 1.42 -11.41 12.35
CA ASN A 314 0.28 -12.16 11.83
C ASN A 314 0.39 -13.69 11.86
N ILE A 315 1.61 -14.29 11.98
CA ILE A 315 1.81 -15.72 11.72
C ILE A 315 2.10 -16.51 12.99
N HIS A 316 3.16 -16.14 13.74
CA HIS A 316 3.67 -16.97 14.83
C HIS A 316 3.23 -16.45 16.20
N PRO A 317 2.30 -17.12 16.90
CA PRO A 317 1.91 -16.72 18.25
C PRO A 317 3.09 -16.70 19.23
N ASN A 318 3.93 -17.74 19.22
CA ASN A 318 5.11 -17.87 20.03
C ASN A 318 6.24 -18.51 19.21
N PRO A 319 6.98 -17.73 18.40
CA PRO A 319 8.02 -18.27 17.55
C PRO A 319 9.17 -18.87 18.37
N THR A 320 9.78 -19.93 17.86
CA THR A 320 11.05 -20.48 18.37
C THR A 320 12.21 -19.55 18.06
N ALA A 321 13.36 -19.75 18.70
CA ALA A 321 14.57 -18.97 18.41
C ALA A 321 14.99 -19.04 16.93
N ALA A 322 14.86 -20.20 16.30
CA ALA A 322 15.16 -20.39 14.88
C ALA A 322 14.17 -19.59 13.98
N GLU A 323 12.89 -19.65 14.30
CA GLU A 323 11.88 -18.85 13.58
C GLU A 323 12.09 -17.34 13.74
N ILE A 324 12.46 -16.88 14.95
CA ILE A 324 12.83 -15.47 15.18
C ILE A 324 14.04 -15.07 14.32
N ALA A 325 15.06 -15.90 14.25
CA ALA A 325 16.23 -15.64 13.40
C ALA A 325 15.84 -15.58 11.90
N ASP A 326 14.96 -16.45 11.44
CA ASP A 326 14.46 -16.42 10.06
C ASP A 326 13.59 -15.16 9.81
N ILE A 327 12.75 -14.74 10.76
CA ILE A 327 11.98 -13.49 10.70
C ILE A 327 12.93 -12.27 10.58
N VAL A 328 14.00 -12.21 11.38
CA VAL A 328 15.02 -11.15 11.32
C VAL A 328 15.65 -11.07 9.93
N ILE A 329 16.09 -12.21 9.38
CA ILE A 329 16.70 -12.27 8.05
C ILE A 329 15.70 -11.88 6.96
N GLY A 330 14.47 -12.36 7.06
CA GLY A 330 13.37 -11.99 6.16
C GLY A 330 13.07 -10.49 6.19
N ALA A 331 12.96 -9.91 7.38
CA ALA A 331 12.70 -8.48 7.57
C ALA A 331 13.85 -7.61 7.00
N ALA A 332 15.11 -8.02 7.19
CA ALA A 332 16.26 -7.35 6.60
C ALA A 332 16.21 -7.34 5.06
N ARG A 333 15.87 -8.47 4.45
CA ARG A 333 15.75 -8.58 2.98
C ARG A 333 14.66 -7.67 2.43
N HIS A 334 13.49 -7.68 3.08
CA HIS A 334 12.37 -6.87 2.63
C HIS A 334 12.58 -5.37 2.84
N SER A 335 13.18 -4.93 3.95
CA SER A 335 13.46 -3.51 4.18
C SER A 335 14.43 -2.93 3.15
N LYS A 336 15.43 -3.70 2.70
CA LYS A 336 16.34 -3.30 1.61
C LYS A 336 15.63 -3.01 0.28
N ARG A 337 14.50 -3.67 0.00
CA ARG A 337 13.70 -3.41 -1.22
C ARG A 337 13.12 -1.99 -1.29
N PHE A 338 12.96 -1.35 -0.14
CA PHE A 338 12.52 0.03 -0.01
C PHE A 338 13.69 1.02 0.08
N GLY A 339 14.92 0.55 -0.17
CA GLY A 339 16.13 1.38 -0.06
C GLY A 339 16.55 1.67 1.39
N VAL A 340 15.99 0.95 2.37
CA VAL A 340 16.30 1.15 3.79
C VAL A 340 17.41 0.21 4.21
N VAL A 341 18.46 0.77 4.82
CA VAL A 341 19.53 -0.02 5.46
C VAL A 341 19.01 -0.55 6.79
N PRO A 342 18.86 -1.87 6.96
CA PRO A 342 18.23 -2.44 8.15
C PRO A 342 19.10 -2.30 9.39
N LYS A 343 18.51 -1.78 10.47
CA LYS A 343 18.99 -1.80 11.83
C LYS A 343 17.93 -2.48 12.69
N ILE A 344 18.16 -3.75 13.04
CA ILE A 344 17.12 -4.61 13.60
C ILE A 344 17.30 -4.74 15.10
N ALA A 345 16.25 -4.44 15.86
CA ALA A 345 16.18 -4.67 17.27
C ALA A 345 15.30 -5.88 17.59
N LEU A 346 15.83 -6.82 18.38
CA LEU A 346 15.08 -7.91 18.97
C LEU A 346 14.46 -7.41 20.27
N CYS A 347 13.15 -7.13 20.23
CA CYS A 347 12.43 -6.46 21.30
C CYS A 347 11.86 -7.44 22.33
N SER A 348 12.11 -7.18 23.59
CA SER A 348 11.65 -7.96 24.74
C SER A 348 11.35 -7.04 25.92
N HIS A 349 10.72 -7.59 26.97
CA HIS A 349 10.63 -6.96 28.28
C HIS A 349 11.91 -7.15 29.14
N SER A 350 12.89 -7.90 28.65
CA SER A 350 14.24 -8.01 29.19
C SER A 350 15.20 -7.13 28.40
N GLN A 351 16.28 -6.66 29.04
CA GLN A 351 17.32 -5.86 28.42
C GLN A 351 18.68 -6.52 28.66
N PHE A 352 19.29 -7.03 27.58
CA PHE A 352 20.66 -7.56 27.59
C PHE A 352 20.90 -8.58 28.72
N GLY A 353 19.96 -9.51 28.94
CA GLY A 353 20.05 -10.54 29.96
C GLY A 353 19.57 -10.14 31.36
N SER A 354 18.95 -8.97 31.53
CA SER A 354 18.49 -8.48 32.82
C SER A 354 17.43 -9.36 33.48
N LEU A 355 16.63 -10.10 32.69
CA LEU A 355 15.59 -11.00 33.17
C LEU A 355 15.72 -12.37 32.53
N ASP A 356 15.66 -13.42 33.32
CA ASP A 356 15.68 -14.81 32.84
C ASP A 356 14.25 -15.34 32.65
N THR A 357 13.63 -14.93 31.56
CA THR A 357 12.30 -15.38 31.14
C THR A 357 12.36 -16.16 29.86
N ASP A 358 11.34 -16.96 29.56
CA ASP A 358 11.29 -17.78 28.35
C ASP A 358 11.36 -16.94 27.08
N SER A 359 10.69 -15.79 27.04
CA SER A 359 10.76 -14.89 25.88
C SER A 359 12.14 -14.23 25.74
N GLY A 360 12.75 -13.80 26.86
CA GLY A 360 14.11 -13.23 26.86
C GLY A 360 15.16 -14.27 26.40
N ARG A 361 15.07 -15.50 26.91
CA ARG A 361 15.96 -16.61 26.48
C ARG A 361 15.85 -16.87 24.97
N ARG A 362 14.63 -17.02 24.45
CA ARG A 362 14.42 -17.23 23.02
C ARG A 362 15.02 -16.11 22.15
N MET A 363 14.91 -14.85 22.60
CA MET A 363 15.51 -13.73 21.87
C MET A 363 17.04 -13.79 21.86
N ARG A 364 17.67 -14.18 23.00
CA ARG A 364 19.13 -14.39 23.07
C ARG A 364 19.57 -15.58 22.23
N GLU A 365 18.89 -16.72 22.31
CA GLU A 365 19.15 -17.87 21.46
C GLU A 365 19.03 -17.54 19.96
N ALA A 366 18.07 -16.67 19.59
CA ALA A 366 17.95 -16.18 18.21
C ALA A 366 19.17 -15.33 17.80
N LEU A 367 19.71 -14.50 18.71
CA LEU A 367 20.94 -13.75 18.48
C LEU A 367 22.14 -14.70 18.28
N ASP A 368 22.26 -15.75 19.08
CA ASP A 368 23.33 -16.74 18.93
C ASP A 368 23.25 -17.43 17.54
N ILE A 369 22.04 -17.73 17.08
CA ILE A 369 21.82 -18.27 15.73
C ILE A 369 22.23 -17.26 14.66
N LEU A 370 21.87 -15.97 14.81
CA LEU A 370 22.25 -14.93 13.87
C LEU A 370 23.77 -14.71 13.86
N ASP A 371 24.42 -14.71 15.03
CA ASP A 371 25.87 -14.55 15.20
C ASP A 371 26.66 -15.71 14.54
N SER A 372 26.06 -16.89 14.45
CA SER A 372 26.65 -18.02 13.70
C SER A 372 26.66 -17.84 12.17
N LYS A 373 25.91 -16.85 11.65
CA LYS A 373 25.73 -16.58 10.22
C LYS A 373 26.53 -15.35 9.80
N LYS A 374 27.03 -15.33 8.57
CA LYS A 374 27.64 -14.12 7.97
C LYS A 374 26.54 -13.24 7.40
N LEU A 375 26.10 -12.25 8.19
CA LEU A 375 25.03 -11.32 7.80
C LEU A 375 25.63 -9.95 7.45
N ASP A 376 25.01 -9.29 6.48
CA ASP A 376 25.42 -7.97 5.93
C ASP A 376 24.60 -6.80 6.44
N PHE A 377 23.96 -6.98 7.61
CA PHE A 377 23.15 -5.96 8.26
C PHE A 377 23.35 -5.96 9.79
N LEU A 378 22.95 -4.87 10.43
CA LEU A 378 23.10 -4.70 11.87
C LEU A 378 21.85 -5.20 12.63
N TYR A 379 22.10 -5.93 13.71
CA TYR A 379 21.05 -6.39 14.64
C TYR A 379 21.58 -6.37 16.06
N GLU A 380 20.68 -6.20 17.02
CA GLU A 380 21.00 -6.08 18.44
C GLU A 380 19.82 -6.50 19.32
N GLY A 381 20.07 -6.89 20.53
CA GLY A 381 19.07 -7.22 21.56
C GLY A 381 19.60 -8.15 22.64
N GLU A 382 18.75 -8.76 23.46
CA GLU A 382 17.32 -8.37 23.54
C GLU A 382 17.22 -7.04 24.31
N MET A 383 16.29 -6.18 23.90
CA MET A 383 16.12 -4.88 24.52
C MET A 383 14.66 -4.41 24.54
N HIS A 384 14.34 -3.42 25.38
CA HIS A 384 13.08 -2.72 25.32
C HIS A 384 12.93 -1.91 24.00
N SER A 385 11.70 -1.72 23.55
CA SER A 385 11.43 -0.98 22.30
C SER A 385 11.83 0.51 22.38
N ASP A 386 11.76 1.13 23.56
CA ASP A 386 12.24 2.50 23.77
C ASP A 386 13.77 2.60 23.61
N SER A 387 14.52 1.66 24.18
CA SER A 387 15.97 1.57 24.00
C SER A 387 16.37 1.25 22.54
N ALA A 388 15.50 0.54 21.81
CA ALA A 388 15.70 0.30 20.38
C ALA A 388 15.59 1.58 19.54
N LEU A 389 14.67 2.48 19.92
CA LEU A 389 14.35 3.69 19.19
C LEU A 389 15.13 4.93 19.64
N ASP A 390 15.72 4.90 20.84
CA ASP A 390 16.48 5.99 21.41
C ASP A 390 17.92 5.53 21.71
N GLU A 391 18.90 6.10 20.99
CA GLU A 391 20.32 5.76 21.17
C GLU A 391 20.85 6.20 22.53
N ASP A 392 20.49 7.40 22.98
CA ASP A 392 20.99 7.92 24.27
C ASP A 392 20.49 7.09 25.43
N LEU A 393 19.23 6.65 25.38
CA LEU A 393 18.67 5.72 26.36
C LEU A 393 19.41 4.39 26.30
N ARG A 394 19.62 3.82 25.13
CA ARG A 394 20.34 2.56 24.94
C ARG A 394 21.77 2.63 25.48
N GLN A 395 22.51 3.71 25.18
CA GLN A 395 23.89 3.89 25.63
C GLN A 395 24.02 4.01 27.16
N ARG A 396 23.01 4.52 27.84
CA ARG A 396 22.97 4.54 29.33
C ARG A 396 22.88 3.14 29.93
N ILE A 397 22.20 2.22 29.21
CA ILE A 397 21.93 0.85 29.66
C ILE A 397 23.07 -0.07 29.21
N PHE A 398 23.47 0.02 27.94
CA PHE A 398 24.45 -0.87 27.32
C PHE A 398 25.34 -0.11 26.32
N ARG A 399 26.57 0.21 26.76
CA ARG A 399 27.53 1.00 25.97
C ARG A 399 28.11 0.24 24.77
N GLY A 400 28.07 -1.08 24.79
CA GLY A 400 28.64 -1.96 23.75
C GLY A 400 27.69 -2.26 22.60
N SER A 401 26.66 -1.42 22.35
CA SER A 401 25.68 -1.64 21.29
C SER A 401 26.32 -1.76 19.91
N ARG A 402 25.85 -2.73 19.13
CA ARG A 402 26.38 -3.06 17.79
C ARG A 402 26.02 -2.02 16.73
N PHE A 403 25.02 -1.16 16.95
CA PHE A 403 24.65 -0.11 16.01
C PHE A 403 24.40 1.24 16.69
N ALA A 404 24.66 2.32 15.95
CA ALA A 404 24.38 3.69 16.32
C ALA A 404 23.03 4.15 15.74
N GLY A 405 22.40 5.13 16.38
CA GLY A 405 21.10 5.66 16.00
C GLY A 405 19.93 4.76 16.41
N ALA A 406 18.73 5.09 15.97
CA ALA A 406 17.53 4.32 16.19
C ALA A 406 17.49 3.03 15.32
N ALA A 407 16.88 1.97 15.85
CA ALA A 407 16.47 0.83 15.03
C ALA A 407 15.33 1.26 14.08
N ASN A 408 15.29 0.65 12.91
CA ASN A 408 14.21 0.85 11.94
C ASN A 408 13.42 -0.44 11.66
N VAL A 409 13.83 -1.56 12.26
CA VAL A 409 13.10 -2.84 12.22
C VAL A 409 12.99 -3.37 13.65
N LEU A 410 11.76 -3.59 14.11
CA LEU A 410 11.48 -4.18 15.41
C LEU A 410 10.93 -5.59 15.25
N VAL A 411 11.60 -6.57 15.84
CA VAL A 411 11.16 -7.97 15.87
C VAL A 411 10.79 -8.32 17.31
N PHE A 412 9.57 -8.82 17.49
CA PHE A 412 9.03 -9.11 18.82
C PHE A 412 9.03 -10.61 19.13
N SER A 413 9.04 -10.94 20.42
CA SER A 413 9.08 -12.32 20.91
C SER A 413 7.76 -13.10 20.74
N ASN A 414 6.68 -12.41 20.40
CA ASN A 414 5.36 -12.99 20.16
C ASN A 414 4.45 -12.05 19.35
N ILE A 415 3.37 -12.62 18.80
CA ILE A 415 2.42 -11.92 17.93
C ILE A 415 1.66 -10.82 18.67
N ASP A 416 1.34 -11.01 19.96
CA ASP A 416 0.53 -10.03 20.72
C ASP A 416 1.29 -8.71 20.89
N ALA A 417 2.59 -8.78 21.19
CA ALA A 417 3.43 -7.60 21.30
C ALA A 417 3.59 -6.90 19.94
N ALA A 418 3.92 -7.64 18.90
CA ALA A 418 4.10 -7.10 17.55
C ALA A 418 2.81 -6.47 17.00
N SER A 419 1.69 -7.18 17.10
CA SER A 419 0.38 -6.72 16.62
C SER A 419 -0.11 -5.51 17.43
N GLY A 420 0.09 -5.51 18.74
CA GLY A 420 -0.25 -4.38 19.63
C GLY A 420 0.49 -3.11 19.23
N VAL A 421 1.81 -3.20 19.04
CA VAL A 421 2.64 -2.06 18.60
C VAL A 421 2.23 -1.57 17.22
N ARG A 422 2.08 -2.48 16.25
CA ARG A 422 1.62 -2.16 14.90
C ARG A 422 0.29 -1.39 14.91
N ASN A 423 -0.70 -1.89 15.65
CA ASN A 423 -2.03 -1.29 15.69
C ASN A 423 -2.02 0.09 16.35
N ILE A 424 -1.24 0.28 17.42
CA ILE A 424 -1.07 1.59 18.07
C ILE A 424 -0.41 2.57 17.13
N LEU A 425 0.69 2.18 16.47
CA LEU A 425 1.39 3.03 15.50
C LEU A 425 0.46 3.45 14.36
N LYS A 426 -0.31 2.51 13.81
CA LYS A 426 -1.28 2.79 12.73
C LYS A 426 -2.30 3.87 13.12
N MET A 427 -2.79 3.84 14.35
CA MET A 427 -3.89 4.74 14.77
C MET A 427 -3.40 6.05 15.38
N ARG A 428 -2.26 6.04 16.09
CA ARG A 428 -1.80 7.21 16.86
C ARG A 428 -0.90 8.16 16.09
N SER A 429 -0.16 7.66 15.12
CA SER A 429 0.79 8.44 14.32
C SER A 429 0.24 8.89 12.97
N ASN A 430 -1.03 8.60 12.65
CA ASN A 430 -1.58 8.75 11.30
C ASN A 430 -0.67 8.10 10.23
N GLY A 431 0.05 7.05 10.66
CA GLY A 431 0.99 6.34 9.80
C GLY A 431 0.28 5.59 8.67
N ILE A 432 0.88 5.64 7.51
CA ILE A 432 0.45 4.83 6.37
C ILE A 432 1.13 3.47 6.51
N GLU A 433 0.34 2.41 6.44
CA GLU A 433 0.84 1.04 6.47
C GLU A 433 1.04 0.49 5.05
N VAL A 434 2.20 -0.10 4.79
CA VAL A 434 2.45 -1.00 3.66
C VAL A 434 2.66 -2.40 4.21
N GLY A 435 1.69 -3.26 3.99
CA GLY A 435 1.69 -4.61 4.56
C GLY A 435 0.29 -5.15 4.84
N PRO A 436 0.21 -6.33 5.46
CA PRO A 436 1.32 -7.23 5.81
C PRO A 436 2.02 -7.83 4.58
N ILE A 437 3.35 -7.86 4.59
CA ILE A 437 4.17 -8.48 3.55
C ILE A 437 4.47 -9.90 4.01
N LEU A 438 4.02 -10.89 3.28
CA LEU A 438 4.31 -12.30 3.57
C LEU A 438 5.75 -12.62 3.18
N MET A 439 6.59 -12.89 4.16
CA MET A 439 8.00 -13.23 3.98
C MET A 439 8.18 -14.73 3.72
N GLY A 440 9.22 -15.09 2.94
CA GLY A 440 9.60 -16.46 2.69
C GLY A 440 8.87 -17.13 1.51
N MET A 441 7.88 -16.48 0.90
CA MET A 441 7.12 -17.04 -0.22
C MET A 441 7.54 -16.51 -1.60
N GLY A 442 8.66 -15.84 -1.72
CA GLY A 442 9.24 -15.39 -3.00
C GLY A 442 8.30 -14.50 -3.82
N ASN A 443 7.45 -13.70 -3.18
CA ASN A 443 6.36 -12.91 -3.78
C ASN A 443 5.27 -13.74 -4.51
N LYS A 444 5.22 -15.05 -4.30
CA LYS A 444 4.18 -15.91 -4.88
C LYS A 444 2.80 -15.66 -4.27
N ALA A 445 2.75 -15.15 -3.05
CA ALA A 445 1.50 -14.78 -2.39
C ALA A 445 1.71 -13.67 -1.36
N HIS A 446 0.71 -12.80 -1.20
CA HIS A 446 0.59 -11.85 -0.10
C HIS A 446 -0.84 -11.90 0.46
N ILE A 447 -0.92 -11.82 1.79
CA ILE A 447 -2.19 -11.82 2.52
C ILE A 447 -2.33 -10.44 3.14
N VAL A 448 -3.37 -9.72 2.77
CA VAL A 448 -3.68 -8.41 3.35
C VAL A 448 -4.66 -8.54 4.52
N SER A 449 -4.98 -7.44 5.19
CA SER A 449 -6.00 -7.42 6.23
C SER A 449 -7.30 -6.84 5.71
N PRO A 450 -8.48 -7.20 6.29
CA PRO A 450 -9.75 -6.61 5.92
C PRO A 450 -9.83 -5.08 6.06
N SER A 451 -8.95 -4.49 6.86
CA SER A 451 -8.83 -3.03 7.05
C SER A 451 -7.90 -2.35 6.05
N ILE A 452 -7.42 -3.06 5.01
CA ILE A 452 -6.54 -2.47 4.01
C ILE A 452 -7.29 -1.44 3.16
N THR A 453 -6.61 -0.34 2.86
CA THR A 453 -7.12 0.68 1.93
C THR A 453 -6.82 0.29 0.47
N THR A 454 -7.46 0.94 -0.50
CA THR A 454 -7.16 0.73 -1.93
C THR A 454 -5.69 1.05 -2.22
N ARG A 455 -5.13 2.14 -1.66
CA ARG A 455 -3.71 2.47 -1.81
C ARG A 455 -2.79 1.43 -1.17
N GLY A 456 -3.15 0.93 0.01
CA GLY A 456 -2.41 -0.17 0.65
C GLY A 456 -2.41 -1.43 -0.21
N LEU A 457 -3.55 -1.76 -0.82
CA LEU A 457 -3.68 -2.91 -1.72
C LEU A 457 -2.85 -2.71 -3.00
N LEU A 458 -2.85 -1.51 -3.58
CA LEU A 458 -2.00 -1.18 -4.73
C LEU A 458 -0.51 -1.28 -4.39
N ASN A 459 -0.09 -0.80 -3.22
CA ASN A 459 1.30 -0.91 -2.78
C ASN A 459 1.75 -2.39 -2.66
N ILE A 460 0.91 -3.25 -2.10
CA ILE A 460 1.20 -4.70 -2.03
C ILE A 460 1.18 -5.33 -3.43
N SER A 461 0.30 -4.88 -4.33
CA SER A 461 0.25 -5.36 -5.72
C SER A 461 1.54 -5.01 -6.48
N ALA A 462 2.00 -3.77 -6.38
CA ALA A 462 3.27 -3.36 -6.97
C ALA A 462 4.45 -4.15 -6.39
N LEU A 463 4.43 -4.41 -5.07
CA LEU A 463 5.44 -5.25 -4.43
C LEU A 463 5.42 -6.69 -4.97
N ALA A 464 4.24 -7.27 -5.16
CA ALA A 464 4.04 -8.60 -5.75
C ALA A 464 4.54 -8.67 -7.20
N GLY A 465 4.40 -7.59 -7.96
CA GLY A 465 4.91 -7.43 -9.33
C GLY A 465 6.44 -7.37 -9.43
N THR A 466 7.16 -7.10 -8.34
CA THR A 466 8.62 -7.00 -8.39
C THR A 466 9.32 -8.35 -8.23
N PRO A 467 10.43 -8.60 -8.97
CA PRO A 467 11.20 -9.83 -8.76
C PRO A 467 11.80 -9.86 -7.35
N VAL A 468 11.70 -11.01 -6.68
CA VAL A 468 12.47 -11.31 -5.47
C VAL A 468 13.64 -12.17 -5.88
N GLN A 469 14.84 -11.69 -5.62
CA GLN A 469 15.99 -12.58 -5.66
C GLN A 469 15.85 -13.55 -4.48
N ILE A 470 15.55 -14.79 -4.78
CA ILE A 470 15.61 -15.88 -3.81
C ILE A 470 17.09 -16.22 -3.67
N TYR A 471 17.79 -15.47 -2.82
CA TYR A 471 19.11 -15.90 -2.39
C TYR A 471 18.91 -16.91 -1.25
N GLY A 472 19.37 -18.14 -1.49
CA GLY A 472 19.44 -19.19 -0.50
C GLY A 472 20.36 -18.82 0.68
#